data_8eb4983217cd9bd0d2ae680e09544b30
#
_entry.id   8eb4983217cd9bd0d2ae680e09544b30
#
_cell.length_a   1.000
_cell.length_b   1.000
_cell.length_c   1.000
_cell.angle_alpha   90.00
_cell.angle_beta   90.00
_cell.angle_gamma   90.00
#
_symmetry.space_group_name_H-M   'P 1'
#
loop_
_entity.id
_entity.type
_entity.pdbx_description
1 polymer ?
#
loop_
_entity_poly.entity_id
_entity_poly.type
_entity_poly.pdbx_seq_one_letter_code
_entity_poly.pdbx_strand_id
1 'polypeptide(L)'
;MKSLRVLSACAVLSFCVGLLADTPNPQRINRAIELLSQGQPVYYTGSHEGTDGNFEQGMKDAQTYADYISYDMEHAPFDVKGLADYMRGLAKGGPTKSGHRTPAVIVNVPVNGTDESTVRANAWMFQQVLATGVHGILLCHADSPGAVRAFVEAVRFPANGGRRGVHGNATAARIWGISADQYAEKADAWPLNPNGELLLGLKLEDKYALESAEASSRIPGIAFAEWGPGDMAFSLGVRNGPGPMPPAMQAARAKVFAATKASKIFFLNSMNADNVVDMIKEGVMIGPASQQAAEIGRRFSKRTMPW
;
A
#
# COMPACT_ATOMS: atom_id res chain seq x y z
N MET A 1 -47.00 -69.57 28.65
CA MET A 1 -45.73 -69.21 28.03
C MET A 1 -45.96 -67.94 27.22
N LYS A 2 -45.59 -66.75 27.75
CA LYS A 2 -45.74 -65.45 27.07
C LYS A 2 -44.33 -64.96 26.68
N SER A 3 -44.03 -64.87 25.39
CA SER A 3 -42.77 -64.39 24.87
C SER A 3 -42.71 -62.85 24.90
N LEU A 4 -41.73 -62.30 25.57
CA LEU A 4 -41.45 -60.89 25.69
C LEU A 4 -40.56 -60.49 24.47
N ARG A 5 -41.06 -59.65 23.62
CA ARG A 5 -40.27 -59.07 22.55
C ARG A 5 -39.62 -57.78 23.08
N VAL A 6 -38.29 -57.74 23.10
CA VAL A 6 -37.49 -56.54 23.40
C VAL A 6 -37.28 -55.76 22.08
N LEU A 7 -37.80 -54.54 22.00
CA LEU A 7 -37.50 -53.61 20.93
C LEU A 7 -36.23 -52.88 21.31
N SER A 8 -35.20 -53.09 20.51
CA SER A 8 -33.94 -52.31 20.60
C SER A 8 -34.08 -51.03 19.75
N ALA A 9 -34.12 -49.88 20.38
CA ALA A 9 -34.10 -48.58 19.70
C ALA A 9 -32.64 -48.17 19.46
N CYS A 10 -32.19 -48.19 18.20
CA CYS A 10 -30.92 -47.58 17.77
C CYS A 10 -31.10 -46.06 17.64
N ALA A 11 -30.54 -45.33 18.57
CA ALA A 11 -30.40 -43.90 18.45
C ALA A 11 -29.23 -43.57 17.51
N VAL A 12 -29.53 -43.03 16.32
CA VAL A 12 -28.54 -42.51 15.39
C VAL A 12 -28.14 -41.10 15.88
N LEU A 13 -26.98 -40.99 16.51
CA LEU A 13 -26.36 -39.68 16.77
C LEU A 13 -25.81 -39.15 15.44
N SER A 14 -26.50 -38.18 14.83
CA SER A 14 -25.94 -37.36 13.75
C SER A 14 -24.89 -36.39 14.33
N PHE A 15 -23.64 -36.73 14.13
CA PHE A 15 -22.54 -35.79 14.36
C PHE A 15 -22.58 -34.74 13.23
N CYS A 16 -23.11 -33.55 13.52
CA CYS A 16 -22.85 -32.37 12.69
C CYS A 16 -21.38 -31.95 12.87
N VAL A 17 -20.51 -32.43 11.97
CA VAL A 17 -19.18 -31.85 11.82
C VAL A 17 -19.39 -30.48 11.17
N GLY A 18 -19.42 -29.42 11.99
CA GLY A 18 -19.33 -28.07 11.51
C GLY A 18 -17.97 -27.92 10.82
N LEU A 19 -17.96 -27.72 9.50
CA LEU A 19 -16.79 -27.23 8.81
C LEU A 19 -16.48 -25.86 9.42
N LEU A 20 -15.51 -25.81 10.31
CA LEU A 20 -14.83 -24.59 10.67
C LEU A 20 -14.14 -24.15 9.38
N ALA A 21 -14.66 -23.09 8.73
CA ALA A 21 -13.97 -22.46 7.65
C ALA A 21 -12.59 -22.05 8.19
N ASP A 22 -11.52 -22.59 7.59
CA ASP A 22 -10.16 -22.21 7.94
C ASP A 22 -10.06 -20.67 7.87
N THR A 23 -9.75 -20.06 9.00
CA THR A 23 -9.49 -18.61 9.04
C THR A 23 -8.31 -18.34 8.14
N PRO A 24 -8.41 -17.40 7.17
CA PRO A 24 -7.29 -17.06 6.30
C PRO A 24 -6.05 -16.74 7.14
N ASN A 25 -4.93 -17.37 6.84
CA ASN A 25 -3.67 -17.14 7.53
C ASN A 25 -2.74 -16.34 6.62
N PRO A 26 -2.61 -15.00 6.79
CA PRO A 26 -1.75 -14.18 5.98
C PRO A 26 -0.29 -14.63 6.11
N GLN A 27 0.41 -14.66 4.98
CA GLN A 27 1.84 -14.98 4.95
C GLN A 27 2.70 -13.75 5.21
N ARG A 28 2.12 -12.54 5.05
CA ARG A 28 2.77 -11.25 5.26
C ARG A 28 1.94 -10.32 6.14
N ILE A 29 2.59 -9.33 6.71
CA ILE A 29 1.91 -8.25 7.46
C ILE A 29 1.25 -7.29 6.48
N ASN A 30 1.98 -6.92 5.42
CA ASN A 30 1.52 -5.99 4.39
C ASN A 30 0.78 -6.74 3.28
N ARG A 31 -0.56 -6.62 3.27
CA ARG A 31 -1.41 -7.26 2.25
C ARG A 31 -1.07 -6.85 0.82
N ALA A 32 -0.68 -5.58 0.59
CA ALA A 32 -0.33 -5.12 -0.74
C ALA A 32 0.95 -5.84 -1.25
N ILE A 33 1.96 -6.00 -0.39
CA ILE A 33 3.17 -6.76 -0.73
C ILE A 33 2.82 -8.23 -1.00
N GLU A 34 1.96 -8.84 -0.18
CA GLU A 34 1.55 -10.24 -0.40
C GLU A 34 0.93 -10.44 -1.77
N LEU A 35 0.02 -9.55 -2.17
CA LEU A 35 -0.61 -9.59 -3.49
C LEU A 35 0.36 -9.34 -4.63
N LEU A 36 1.20 -8.31 -4.53
CA LEU A 36 2.20 -7.98 -5.57
C LEU A 36 3.21 -9.11 -5.76
N SER A 37 3.64 -9.77 -4.67
CA SER A 37 4.53 -10.93 -4.75
C SER A 37 3.90 -12.15 -5.45
N GLN A 38 2.56 -12.24 -5.45
CA GLN A 38 1.78 -13.25 -6.17
C GLN A 38 1.42 -12.82 -7.61
N GLY A 39 1.92 -11.67 -8.08
CA GLY A 39 1.57 -11.12 -9.39
C GLY A 39 0.11 -10.63 -9.47
N GLN A 40 -0.51 -10.33 -8.35
CA GLN A 40 -1.89 -9.83 -8.30
C GLN A 40 -1.91 -8.29 -8.30
N PRO A 41 -2.80 -7.66 -9.10
CA PRO A 41 -2.99 -6.22 -9.04
C PRO A 41 -3.56 -5.80 -7.68
N VAL A 42 -3.23 -4.59 -7.24
CA VAL A 42 -3.58 -4.03 -5.93
C VAL A 42 -4.44 -2.78 -6.13
N TYR A 43 -5.54 -2.72 -5.40
CA TYR A 43 -6.51 -1.61 -5.47
C TYR A 43 -6.52 -0.85 -4.16
N TYR A 44 -6.43 0.47 -4.24
CA TYR A 44 -6.48 1.29 -3.05
C TYR A 44 -7.68 2.25 -3.03
N THR A 45 -8.04 2.68 -1.84
CA THR A 45 -8.97 3.76 -1.58
C THR A 45 -8.26 4.85 -0.77
N GLY A 46 -8.82 6.03 -0.71
CA GLY A 46 -8.30 7.19 0.01
C GLY A 46 -8.59 8.48 -0.73
N SER A 47 -8.44 9.59 -0.05
CA SER A 47 -8.62 10.91 -0.62
C SER A 47 -7.33 11.41 -1.23
N HIS A 48 -7.43 12.16 -2.34
CA HIS A 48 -6.36 13.02 -2.87
C HIS A 48 -6.56 14.49 -2.46
N GLU A 49 -7.48 14.75 -1.52
CA GLU A 49 -7.80 16.07 -0.97
C GLU A 49 -7.38 16.18 0.51
N GLY A 50 -6.56 15.24 0.97
CA GLY A 50 -6.16 15.09 2.35
C GLY A 50 -7.02 14.08 3.13
N THR A 51 -6.48 13.57 4.23
CA THR A 51 -7.16 12.60 5.09
C THR A 51 -7.19 13.09 6.52
N ASP A 52 -8.40 13.28 7.07
CA ASP A 52 -8.63 13.57 8.47
C ASP A 52 -8.81 12.25 9.24
N GLY A 53 -7.72 11.70 9.74
CA GLY A 53 -7.72 10.43 10.45
C GLY A 53 -8.09 10.58 11.92
N ASN A 54 -8.98 9.70 12.40
CA ASN A 54 -9.26 9.52 13.81
C ASN A 54 -9.54 8.03 14.11
N PHE A 55 -9.69 7.72 15.40
CA PHE A 55 -9.89 6.33 15.83
C PHE A 55 -11.17 5.70 15.28
N GLU A 56 -12.29 6.42 15.31
CA GLU A 56 -13.60 5.95 14.86
C GLU A 56 -13.61 5.69 13.36
N GLN A 57 -12.99 6.57 12.58
CA GLN A 57 -12.85 6.36 11.14
C GLN A 57 -11.96 5.13 10.85
N GLY A 58 -10.86 4.97 11.57
CA GLY A 58 -10.02 3.78 11.45
C GLY A 58 -10.77 2.49 11.73
N MET A 59 -11.61 2.45 12.75
CA MET A 59 -12.47 1.28 13.03
C MET A 59 -13.42 0.93 11.88
N LYS A 60 -14.00 1.94 11.23
CA LYS A 60 -14.87 1.74 10.07
C LYS A 60 -14.09 1.22 8.86
N ASP A 61 -12.94 1.81 8.59
CA ASP A 61 -12.12 1.51 7.43
C ASP A 61 -11.37 0.17 7.54
N ALA A 62 -11.30 -0.42 8.74
CA ALA A 62 -10.69 -1.73 8.94
C ALA A 62 -11.29 -2.84 8.06
N GLN A 63 -12.54 -2.70 7.66
CA GLN A 63 -13.27 -3.64 6.79
C GLN A 63 -13.39 -3.12 5.34
N THR A 64 -12.50 -2.21 4.92
CA THR A 64 -12.51 -1.69 3.55
C THR A 64 -12.41 -2.81 2.50
N TYR A 65 -13.06 -2.58 1.35
CA TYR A 65 -12.89 -3.44 0.17
C TYR A 65 -11.49 -3.35 -0.44
N ALA A 66 -10.76 -2.24 -0.18
CA ALA A 66 -9.47 -1.98 -0.80
C ALA A 66 -8.35 -2.85 -0.21
N ASP A 67 -7.30 -3.05 -0.99
CA ASP A 67 -6.14 -3.82 -0.58
C ASP A 67 -5.19 -2.99 0.30
N TYR A 68 -5.15 -1.66 0.08
CA TYR A 68 -4.56 -0.71 1.01
C TYR A 68 -5.33 0.60 1.02
N ILE A 69 -5.05 1.43 2.01
CA ILE A 69 -5.56 2.78 2.16
C ILE A 69 -4.42 3.75 1.88
N SER A 70 -4.62 4.67 0.92
CA SER A 70 -3.75 5.82 0.71
C SER A 70 -4.16 6.89 1.72
N TYR A 71 -3.27 7.17 2.68
CA TYR A 71 -3.48 8.19 3.69
C TYR A 71 -2.73 9.46 3.28
N ASP A 72 -3.46 10.48 2.89
CA ASP A 72 -2.91 11.67 2.27
C ASP A 72 -2.66 12.78 3.30
N MET A 73 -1.38 13.09 3.54
CA MET A 73 -0.93 14.26 4.30
C MET A 73 -0.14 15.24 3.41
N GLU A 74 -0.11 15.03 2.09
CA GLU A 74 0.44 15.99 1.14
C GLU A 74 -0.52 17.16 0.93
N HIS A 75 -1.83 16.87 0.82
CA HIS A 75 -2.88 17.86 0.58
C HIS A 75 -3.66 18.22 1.84
N ALA A 76 -3.20 17.78 3.01
CA ALA A 76 -3.78 18.07 4.33
C ALA A 76 -2.69 18.46 5.34
N PRO A 77 -3.05 18.99 6.52
CA PRO A 77 -2.10 19.21 7.59
C PRO A 77 -1.33 17.93 7.95
N PHE A 78 -0.05 18.07 8.26
CA PHE A 78 0.78 16.97 8.75
C PHE A 78 0.37 16.60 10.19
N ASP A 79 -0.65 15.75 10.32
CA ASP A 79 -1.23 15.29 11.58
C ASP A 79 -0.84 13.85 11.92
N VAL A 80 0.33 13.67 12.50
CA VAL A 80 0.81 12.35 12.94
C VAL A 80 -0.01 11.80 14.11
N LYS A 81 -0.63 12.69 14.92
CA LYS A 81 -1.48 12.24 16.02
C LYS A 81 -2.77 11.61 15.51
N GLY A 82 -3.45 12.28 14.57
CA GLY A 82 -4.63 11.72 13.89
C GLY A 82 -4.32 10.41 13.19
N LEU A 83 -3.20 10.33 12.46
CA LEU A 83 -2.73 9.09 11.85
C LEU A 83 -2.51 7.97 12.89
N ALA A 84 -1.89 8.25 14.04
CA ALA A 84 -1.67 7.26 15.09
C ALA A 84 -3.00 6.77 15.69
N ASP A 85 -3.98 7.66 15.86
CA ASP A 85 -5.33 7.31 16.31
C ASP A 85 -6.04 6.44 15.27
N TYR A 86 -5.95 6.80 14.00
CA TYR A 86 -6.49 6.05 12.87
C TYR A 86 -5.91 4.62 12.79
N MET A 87 -4.58 4.47 12.89
CA MET A 87 -3.93 3.15 12.90
C MET A 87 -4.37 2.28 14.08
N ARG A 88 -4.60 2.88 15.27
CA ARG A 88 -5.19 2.15 16.41
C ARG A 88 -6.62 1.72 16.14
N GLY A 89 -7.41 2.57 15.47
CA GLY A 89 -8.77 2.26 15.03
C GLY A 89 -8.78 1.08 14.05
N LEU A 90 -7.92 1.07 13.03
CA LEU A 90 -7.77 -0.05 12.10
C LEU A 90 -7.44 -1.36 12.83
N ALA A 91 -6.47 -1.32 13.77
CA ALA A 91 -6.08 -2.50 14.53
C ALA A 91 -7.20 -3.01 15.47
N LYS A 92 -8.07 -2.12 15.94
CA LYS A 92 -9.23 -2.48 16.77
C LYS A 92 -10.38 -3.06 15.95
N GLY A 93 -10.61 -2.53 14.74
CA GLY A 93 -11.70 -2.95 13.82
C GLY A 93 -11.37 -4.19 12.98
N GLY A 94 -10.09 -4.60 12.95
CA GLY A 94 -9.66 -5.82 12.25
C GLY A 94 -9.98 -7.12 12.99
N PRO A 95 -9.58 -8.27 12.45
CA PRO A 95 -8.83 -8.44 11.20
C PRO A 95 -9.68 -8.20 9.94
N THR A 96 -9.03 -8.02 8.80
CA THR A 96 -9.66 -7.94 7.48
C THR A 96 -10.22 -9.29 7.05
N LYS A 97 -11.03 -9.33 6.00
CA LYS A 97 -11.55 -10.59 5.43
C LYS A 97 -10.44 -11.57 4.99
N SER A 98 -9.28 -11.06 4.59
CA SER A 98 -8.12 -11.89 4.25
C SER A 98 -7.26 -12.29 5.45
N GLY A 99 -7.71 -11.99 6.68
CA GLY A 99 -7.03 -12.36 7.91
C GLY A 99 -5.90 -11.42 8.34
N HIS A 100 -5.52 -10.42 7.52
CA HIS A 100 -4.53 -9.43 7.93
C HIS A 100 -5.05 -8.61 9.12
N ARG A 101 -4.17 -8.27 10.04
CA ARG A 101 -4.52 -7.54 11.25
C ARG A 101 -5.16 -6.18 10.97
N THR A 102 -4.66 -5.50 9.94
CA THR A 102 -5.22 -4.25 9.41
C THR A 102 -5.17 -4.27 7.89
N PRO A 103 -5.94 -3.43 7.17
CA PRO A 103 -5.56 -3.03 5.82
C PRO A 103 -4.14 -2.46 5.83
N ALA A 104 -3.39 -2.63 4.75
CA ALA A 104 -2.15 -1.88 4.61
C ALA A 104 -2.47 -0.38 4.50
N VAL A 105 -1.58 0.48 5.03
CA VAL A 105 -1.68 1.95 4.91
C VAL A 105 -0.39 2.47 4.31
N ILE A 106 -0.50 3.21 3.22
CA ILE A 106 0.61 3.92 2.57
C ILE A 106 0.33 5.42 2.68
N VAL A 107 1.31 6.16 3.15
CA VAL A 107 1.15 7.59 3.46
C VAL A 107 1.85 8.45 2.43
N ASN A 108 1.11 9.41 1.87
CA ASN A 108 1.69 10.53 1.13
C ASN A 108 2.13 11.58 2.14
N VAL A 109 3.42 11.91 2.16
CA VAL A 109 3.96 12.89 3.11
C VAL A 109 4.29 14.20 2.41
N PRO A 110 4.18 15.36 3.10
CA PRO A 110 4.39 16.67 2.48
C PRO A 110 5.87 17.00 2.20
N VAL A 111 6.75 16.04 2.28
CA VAL A 111 8.17 16.20 1.90
C VAL A 111 8.32 16.02 0.41
N ASN A 112 8.68 17.08 -0.30
CA ASN A 112 9.03 17.00 -1.71
C ASN A 112 10.42 16.41 -1.90
N GLY A 113 10.54 15.46 -2.80
CA GLY A 113 11.78 14.79 -3.18
C GLY A 113 12.64 15.63 -4.16
N THR A 114 12.68 16.96 -4.00
CA THR A 114 13.36 17.88 -4.93
C THR A 114 14.86 17.62 -5.00
N ASP A 115 15.50 17.45 -3.85
CA ASP A 115 16.93 17.19 -3.74
C ASP A 115 17.28 16.40 -2.47
N GLU A 116 18.51 15.90 -2.41
CA GLU A 116 19.01 15.08 -1.30
C GLU A 116 18.98 15.84 0.04
N SER A 117 19.34 17.12 0.04
CA SER A 117 19.42 17.92 1.26
C SER A 117 18.03 18.17 1.87
N THR A 118 17.05 18.44 1.04
CA THR A 118 15.65 18.60 1.43
C THR A 118 15.12 17.33 2.10
N VAL A 119 15.33 16.18 1.49
CA VAL A 119 14.87 14.89 2.05
C VAL A 119 15.60 14.55 3.35
N ARG A 120 16.92 14.79 3.42
CA ARG A 120 17.70 14.55 4.65
C ARG A 120 17.27 15.46 5.80
N ALA A 121 17.01 16.74 5.54
CA ALA A 121 16.52 17.67 6.56
C ALA A 121 15.15 17.31 7.11
N ASN A 122 14.30 16.65 6.30
CA ASN A 122 12.95 16.25 6.66
C ASN A 122 12.82 14.75 6.98
N ALA A 123 13.92 14.01 7.14
CA ALA A 123 13.89 12.58 7.45
C ALA A 123 13.07 12.23 8.71
N TRP A 124 12.97 13.15 9.66
CA TRP A 124 12.17 13.01 10.87
C TRP A 124 10.68 12.80 10.58
N MET A 125 10.14 13.37 9.51
CA MET A 125 8.73 13.20 9.13
C MET A 125 8.46 11.75 8.75
N PHE A 126 9.31 11.12 7.93
CA PHE A 126 9.19 9.69 7.60
C PHE A 126 9.26 8.82 8.86
N GLN A 127 10.18 9.13 9.77
CA GLN A 127 10.36 8.36 11.00
C GLN A 127 9.15 8.46 11.93
N GLN A 128 8.53 9.64 12.07
CA GLN A 128 7.32 9.81 12.86
C GLN A 128 6.13 9.08 12.25
N VAL A 129 5.96 9.16 10.95
CA VAL A 129 4.91 8.43 10.21
C VAL A 129 5.07 6.91 10.39
N LEU A 130 6.27 6.38 10.21
CA LEU A 130 6.55 4.95 10.41
C LEU A 130 6.34 4.49 11.86
N ALA A 131 6.57 5.37 12.84
CA ALA A 131 6.32 5.07 14.26
C ALA A 131 4.84 4.84 14.59
N THR A 132 3.91 5.26 13.72
CA THR A 132 2.47 4.98 13.87
C THR A 132 2.08 3.57 13.44
N GLY A 133 2.98 2.83 12.77
CA GLY A 133 2.74 1.46 12.31
C GLY A 133 2.17 1.36 10.90
N VAL A 134 2.32 2.38 10.06
CA VAL A 134 1.95 2.32 8.64
C VAL A 134 2.82 1.33 7.87
N HIS A 135 2.40 0.96 6.68
CA HIS A 135 2.96 -0.12 5.88
C HIS A 135 3.75 0.36 4.66
N GLY A 136 3.86 1.68 4.48
CA GLY A 136 4.62 2.26 3.38
C GLY A 136 4.51 3.78 3.34
N ILE A 137 5.34 4.36 2.48
CA ILE A 137 5.37 5.80 2.22
C ILE A 137 5.52 6.02 0.72
N LEU A 138 4.82 7.03 0.20
CA LEU A 138 4.96 7.55 -1.14
C LEU A 138 5.67 8.91 -1.07
N LEU A 139 6.85 9.01 -1.67
CA LEU A 139 7.61 10.26 -1.78
C LEU A 139 7.06 11.09 -2.93
N CYS A 140 6.54 12.28 -2.61
CA CYS A 140 5.99 13.23 -3.58
C CYS A 140 7.12 13.99 -4.29
N HIS A 141 6.90 14.42 -5.55
CA HIS A 141 7.85 15.18 -6.36
C HIS A 141 9.28 14.61 -6.31
N ALA A 142 9.43 13.33 -6.71
CA ALA A 142 10.70 12.61 -6.63
C ALA A 142 11.66 13.04 -7.76
N ASP A 143 12.16 14.29 -7.70
CA ASP A 143 12.86 14.98 -8.78
C ASP A 143 14.27 14.46 -9.04
N SER A 144 14.92 13.91 -8.02
CA SER A 144 16.32 13.50 -8.18
C SER A 144 16.62 12.13 -7.55
N PRO A 145 17.52 11.33 -8.17
CA PRO A 145 17.97 10.05 -7.59
C PRO A 145 18.65 10.21 -6.23
N GLY A 146 19.25 11.38 -5.94
CA GLY A 146 19.84 11.71 -4.64
C GLY A 146 18.77 11.80 -3.55
N ALA A 147 17.65 12.48 -3.84
CA ALA A 147 16.49 12.58 -2.96
C ALA A 147 15.90 11.19 -2.67
N VAL A 148 15.70 10.38 -3.72
CA VAL A 148 15.16 9.02 -3.58
C VAL A 148 16.08 8.13 -2.73
N ARG A 149 17.39 8.22 -2.90
CA ARG A 149 18.36 7.49 -2.06
C ARG A 149 18.27 7.92 -0.59
N ALA A 150 18.23 9.23 -0.35
CA ALA A 150 18.06 9.77 1.01
C ALA A 150 16.76 9.32 1.67
N PHE A 151 15.67 9.24 0.90
CA PHE A 151 14.38 8.70 1.35
C PHE A 151 14.49 7.24 1.79
N VAL A 152 15.05 6.37 0.94
CA VAL A 152 15.25 4.95 1.28
C VAL A 152 16.13 4.80 2.53
N GLU A 153 17.21 5.58 2.65
CA GLU A 153 18.07 5.57 3.83
C GLU A 153 17.32 6.04 5.10
N ALA A 154 16.45 7.04 4.99
CA ALA A 154 15.67 7.56 6.13
C ALA A 154 14.64 6.56 6.67
N VAL A 155 14.15 5.66 5.83
CA VAL A 155 13.16 4.64 6.17
C VAL A 155 13.79 3.40 6.80
N ARG A 156 15.00 3.03 6.40
CA ARG A 156 15.68 1.80 6.79
C ARG A 156 16.52 1.95 8.05
N PHE A 157 16.63 0.88 8.84
CA PHE A 157 17.50 0.87 10.02
C PHE A 157 18.99 0.76 9.65
N PRO A 158 19.91 1.22 10.53
CA PRO A 158 21.36 1.16 10.25
C PRO A 158 21.88 -0.26 9.94
N ALA A 159 21.35 -1.28 10.60
CA ALA A 159 21.71 -2.68 10.33
C ALA A 159 21.43 -3.09 8.87
N ASN A 160 20.50 -2.42 8.21
CA ASN A 160 20.11 -2.64 6.82
C ASN A 160 20.66 -1.55 5.88
N GLY A 161 21.65 -0.76 6.31
CA GLY A 161 22.26 0.30 5.51
C GLY A 161 21.46 1.60 5.47
N GLY A 162 20.54 1.82 6.43
CA GLY A 162 19.75 3.06 6.56
C GLY A 162 20.22 3.98 7.68
N ARG A 163 19.37 4.96 8.01
CA ARG A 163 19.60 5.99 9.04
C ARG A 163 18.46 6.15 10.02
N ARG A 164 17.43 5.30 9.95
CA ARG A 164 16.26 5.35 10.83
C ARG A 164 16.66 5.00 12.26
N GLY A 165 16.22 5.84 13.22
CA GLY A 165 16.35 5.54 14.65
C GLY A 165 15.30 4.54 15.15
N VAL A 166 15.53 3.94 16.31
CA VAL A 166 14.65 2.91 16.91
C VAL A 166 13.41 3.49 17.61
N HIS A 167 13.28 4.80 17.70
CA HIS A 167 12.15 5.44 18.39
C HIS A 167 10.82 5.10 17.72
N GLY A 168 9.79 4.76 18.51
CA GLY A 168 8.47 4.39 18.03
C GLY A 168 8.30 2.92 17.63
N ASN A 169 9.37 2.10 17.61
CA ASN A 169 9.28 0.70 17.21
C ASN A 169 8.25 -0.09 18.04
N ALA A 170 8.23 0.09 19.36
CA ALA A 170 7.28 -0.61 20.23
C ALA A 170 5.81 -0.22 19.95
N THR A 171 5.56 1.02 19.52
CA THR A 171 4.22 1.48 19.11
C THR A 171 3.81 0.86 17.79
N ALA A 172 4.67 0.95 16.78
CA ALA A 172 4.43 0.37 15.47
C ALA A 172 4.27 -1.17 15.52
N ALA A 173 5.10 -1.85 16.31
CA ALA A 173 5.01 -3.29 16.54
C ALA A 173 3.65 -3.72 17.10
N ARG A 174 3.08 -2.94 18.04
CA ARG A 174 1.72 -3.21 18.55
C ARG A 174 0.64 -3.13 17.48
N ILE A 175 0.78 -2.17 16.55
CA ILE A 175 -0.13 -2.08 15.40
C ILE A 175 0.00 -3.31 14.52
N TRP A 176 1.22 -3.75 14.21
CA TRP A 176 1.48 -4.94 13.41
C TRP A 176 1.17 -6.26 14.15
N GLY A 177 1.00 -6.22 15.47
CA GLY A 177 0.72 -7.41 16.29
C GLY A 177 1.93 -8.32 16.50
N ILE A 178 3.14 -7.75 16.50
CA ILE A 178 4.42 -8.46 16.65
C ILE A 178 5.27 -7.82 17.76
N SER A 179 6.39 -8.44 18.11
CA SER A 179 7.36 -7.86 19.06
C SER A 179 8.15 -6.70 18.44
N ALA A 180 8.76 -5.87 19.28
CA ALA A 180 9.61 -4.75 18.81
C ALA A 180 10.83 -5.28 18.04
N ASP A 181 11.39 -6.43 18.43
CA ASP A 181 12.53 -7.05 17.74
C ASP A 181 12.10 -7.55 16.36
N GLN A 182 10.97 -8.24 16.25
CA GLN A 182 10.39 -8.64 14.96
C GLN A 182 10.07 -7.44 14.06
N TYR A 183 9.63 -6.32 14.66
CA TYR A 183 9.41 -5.09 13.91
C TYR A 183 10.73 -4.54 13.36
N ALA A 184 11.80 -4.52 14.14
CA ALA A 184 13.11 -4.06 13.69
C ALA A 184 13.65 -4.89 12.52
N GLU A 185 13.36 -6.19 12.47
CA GLU A 185 13.74 -7.09 11.37
C GLU A 185 12.88 -6.88 10.11
N LYS A 186 11.55 -6.68 10.30
CA LYS A 186 10.56 -6.67 9.21
C LYS A 186 10.27 -5.28 8.66
N ALA A 187 10.49 -4.20 9.43
CA ALA A 187 10.22 -2.83 8.99
C ALA A 187 11.34 -2.31 8.08
N ASP A 188 11.50 -2.97 6.95
CA ASP A 188 12.48 -2.69 5.91
C ASP A 188 11.82 -2.67 4.52
N ALA A 189 12.49 -2.04 3.55
CA ALA A 189 11.96 -1.82 2.21
C ALA A 189 11.90 -3.12 1.39
N TRP A 190 10.70 -3.52 0.99
CA TRP A 190 10.49 -4.57 0.00
C TRP A 190 10.51 -3.95 -1.43
N PRO A 191 11.10 -4.62 -2.46
CA PRO A 191 11.68 -5.96 -2.46
C PRO A 191 13.18 -6.01 -2.14
N LEU A 192 13.83 -4.90 -1.78
CA LEU A 192 15.25 -4.87 -1.45
C LEU A 192 15.60 -5.87 -0.34
N ASN A 193 14.78 -5.87 0.72
CA ASN A 193 14.72 -6.97 1.67
C ASN A 193 13.51 -7.85 1.33
N PRO A 194 13.70 -9.11 0.89
CA PRO A 194 12.57 -9.98 0.55
C PRO A 194 11.59 -10.22 1.71
N ASN A 195 12.06 -10.11 2.96
CA ASN A 195 11.25 -10.24 4.17
C ASN A 195 10.74 -8.89 4.70
N GLY A 196 11.06 -7.79 4.02
CA GLY A 196 10.60 -6.45 4.38
C GLY A 196 9.11 -6.29 4.18
N GLU A 197 8.49 -5.48 5.04
CA GLU A 197 7.04 -5.25 5.07
C GLU A 197 6.69 -3.77 4.76
N LEU A 198 7.68 -2.95 4.36
CA LEU A 198 7.45 -1.57 3.94
C LEU A 198 7.44 -1.46 2.41
N LEU A 199 6.35 -0.92 1.86
CA LEU A 199 6.17 -0.65 0.44
C LEU A 199 6.47 0.83 0.16
N LEU A 200 7.58 1.11 -0.53
CA LEU A 200 8.02 2.46 -0.84
C LEU A 200 7.73 2.81 -2.30
N GLY A 201 7.15 3.98 -2.52
CA GLY A 201 6.82 4.48 -3.84
C GLY A 201 7.33 5.89 -4.12
N LEU A 202 7.27 6.27 -5.39
CA LEU A 202 7.63 7.59 -5.89
C LEU A 202 6.45 8.20 -6.64
N LYS A 203 6.20 9.50 -6.49
CA LYS A 203 5.42 10.30 -7.43
C LYS A 203 6.38 10.96 -8.42
N LEU A 204 6.29 10.56 -9.68
CA LEU A 204 7.02 11.14 -10.81
C LEU A 204 6.05 12.04 -11.58
N GLU A 205 5.78 13.22 -11.02
CA GLU A 205 4.59 14.00 -11.34
C GLU A 205 4.88 15.42 -11.83
N ASP A 206 6.13 15.73 -12.15
CA ASP A 206 6.53 16.98 -12.77
C ASP A 206 7.66 16.80 -13.78
N LYS A 207 8.03 17.87 -14.47
CA LYS A 207 9.05 17.82 -15.52
C LYS A 207 10.44 17.43 -15.00
N TYR A 208 10.78 17.76 -13.75
CA TYR A 208 12.09 17.45 -13.15
C TYR A 208 12.16 15.96 -12.77
N ALA A 209 11.12 15.45 -12.11
CA ALA A 209 10.96 14.02 -11.83
C ALA A 209 10.93 13.21 -13.14
N LEU A 210 10.28 13.75 -14.20
CA LEU A 210 10.22 13.09 -15.50
C LEU A 210 11.61 12.98 -16.16
N GLU A 211 12.47 13.99 -16.01
CA GLU A 211 13.85 13.95 -16.53
C GLU A 211 14.66 12.82 -15.89
N SER A 212 14.51 12.63 -14.59
CA SER A 212 15.26 11.63 -13.78
C SER A 212 14.52 10.31 -13.57
N ALA A 213 13.33 10.11 -14.18
CA ALA A 213 12.43 9.00 -13.91
C ALA A 213 13.12 7.63 -13.92
N GLU A 214 13.95 7.33 -14.91
CA GLU A 214 14.66 6.06 -15.00
C GLU A 214 15.71 5.89 -13.90
N ALA A 215 16.50 6.91 -13.62
CA ALA A 215 17.54 6.88 -12.60
C ALA A 215 16.94 6.79 -11.18
N SER A 216 15.86 7.53 -10.91
CA SER A 216 15.13 7.48 -9.64
C SER A 216 14.46 6.12 -9.42
N SER A 217 13.82 5.55 -10.46
CA SER A 217 13.16 4.25 -10.39
C SER A 217 14.13 3.08 -10.16
N ARG A 218 15.41 3.23 -10.52
CA ARG A 218 16.45 2.21 -10.30
C ARG A 218 17.04 2.19 -8.90
N ILE A 219 16.68 3.14 -8.04
CA ILE A 219 17.20 3.16 -6.66
C ILE A 219 16.68 1.94 -5.90
N PRO A 220 17.57 1.09 -5.35
CA PRO A 220 17.15 -0.09 -4.61
C PRO A 220 16.28 0.27 -3.40
N GLY A 221 15.18 -0.46 -3.20
CA GLY A 221 14.24 -0.22 -2.12
C GLY A 221 12.95 0.46 -2.58
N ILE A 222 12.91 1.01 -3.81
CA ILE A 222 11.67 1.49 -4.41
C ILE A 222 10.94 0.30 -5.04
N ALA A 223 9.65 0.21 -4.75
CA ALA A 223 8.79 -0.88 -5.23
C ALA A 223 7.84 -0.45 -6.34
N PHE A 224 7.43 0.82 -6.38
CA PHE A 224 6.49 1.31 -7.37
C PHE A 224 6.69 2.79 -7.67
N ALA A 225 6.12 3.26 -8.79
CA ALA A 225 6.04 4.68 -9.10
C ALA A 225 4.67 5.03 -9.71
N GLU A 226 4.18 6.20 -9.31
CA GLU A 226 3.03 6.90 -9.84
C GLU A 226 3.49 8.03 -10.76
N TRP A 227 2.71 8.35 -11.81
CA TRP A 227 3.04 9.44 -12.72
C TRP A 227 2.28 10.76 -12.46
N GLY A 228 1.36 10.82 -11.51
CA GLY A 228 0.67 12.01 -11.01
C GLY A 228 0.13 12.95 -12.11
N PRO A 229 -1.01 12.66 -12.76
CA PRO A 229 -1.45 13.42 -13.95
C PRO A 229 -1.83 14.87 -13.67
N GLY A 230 -2.22 15.20 -12.43
CA GLY A 230 -2.59 16.56 -12.03
C GLY A 230 -1.39 17.50 -12.09
N ASP A 231 -0.39 17.22 -11.28
CA ASP A 231 0.83 18.01 -11.15
C ASP A 231 1.69 17.96 -12.42
N MET A 232 1.73 16.81 -13.10
CA MET A 232 2.39 16.70 -14.39
C MET A 232 1.81 17.68 -15.42
N ALA A 233 0.48 17.76 -15.53
CA ALA A 233 -0.16 18.69 -16.44
C ALA A 233 0.15 20.15 -16.10
N PHE A 234 0.08 20.48 -14.82
CA PHE A 234 0.43 21.81 -14.32
C PHE A 234 1.89 22.16 -14.62
N SER A 235 2.81 21.25 -14.33
CA SER A 235 4.24 21.42 -14.59
C SER A 235 4.59 21.57 -16.08
N LEU A 236 3.85 20.87 -16.95
CA LEU A 236 4.00 20.96 -18.41
C LEU A 236 3.26 22.13 -19.04
N GLY A 237 2.49 22.93 -18.26
CA GLY A 237 1.69 24.04 -18.76
C GLY A 237 0.54 23.62 -19.68
N VAL A 238 0.02 22.38 -19.54
CA VAL A 238 -1.09 21.86 -20.34
C VAL A 238 -2.34 21.69 -19.48
N ARG A 239 -3.51 21.75 -20.12
CA ARG A 239 -4.77 21.47 -19.40
C ARG A 239 -5.00 19.96 -19.31
N ASN A 240 -5.22 19.49 -18.08
CA ASN A 240 -5.75 18.16 -17.82
C ASN A 240 -7.26 18.31 -17.58
N GLY A 241 -8.10 17.84 -18.51
CA GLY A 241 -9.55 18.04 -18.46
C GLY A 241 -10.32 16.99 -19.25
N PRO A 242 -11.65 17.13 -19.39
CA PRO A 242 -12.45 16.20 -20.18
C PRO A 242 -11.96 16.12 -21.63
N GLY A 243 -11.83 14.90 -22.15
CA GLY A 243 -11.43 14.64 -23.52
C GLY A 243 -10.16 13.78 -23.62
N PRO A 244 -9.60 13.65 -24.82
CA PRO A 244 -8.38 12.87 -25.04
C PRO A 244 -7.20 13.49 -24.30
N MET A 245 -6.38 12.64 -23.69
CA MET A 245 -5.15 13.06 -23.01
C MET A 245 -4.25 13.83 -23.99
N PRO A 246 -3.74 15.03 -23.62
CA PRO A 246 -2.82 15.81 -24.47
C PRO A 246 -1.57 15.01 -24.84
N PRO A 247 -0.98 15.20 -26.05
CA PRO A 247 0.21 14.45 -26.48
C PRO A 247 1.39 14.54 -25.52
N ALA A 248 1.64 15.70 -24.89
CA ALA A 248 2.69 15.86 -23.89
C ALA A 248 2.45 14.98 -22.66
N MET A 249 1.20 14.85 -22.23
CA MET A 249 0.81 13.98 -21.11
C MET A 249 0.91 12.51 -21.46
N GLN A 250 0.55 12.13 -22.70
CA GLN A 250 0.75 10.75 -23.20
C GLN A 250 2.23 10.38 -23.20
N ALA A 251 3.09 11.29 -23.67
CA ALA A 251 4.54 11.09 -23.68
C ALA A 251 5.12 10.97 -22.26
N ALA A 252 4.68 11.84 -21.33
CA ALA A 252 5.09 11.78 -19.93
C ALA A 252 4.71 10.47 -19.28
N ARG A 253 3.44 10.04 -19.41
CA ARG A 253 2.96 8.74 -18.90
C ARG A 253 3.77 7.58 -19.48
N ALA A 254 3.99 7.58 -20.78
CA ALA A 254 4.75 6.54 -21.46
C ALA A 254 6.21 6.47 -20.95
N LYS A 255 6.84 7.63 -20.70
CA LYS A 255 8.20 7.68 -20.15
C LYS A 255 8.28 7.11 -18.74
N VAL A 256 7.36 7.50 -17.84
CA VAL A 256 7.31 6.94 -16.47
C VAL A 256 7.04 5.44 -16.52
N PHE A 257 6.09 4.99 -17.35
CA PHE A 257 5.80 3.57 -17.51
C PHE A 257 7.00 2.77 -18.04
N ALA A 258 7.72 3.31 -19.02
CA ALA A 258 8.94 2.68 -19.52
C ALA A 258 10.04 2.60 -18.44
N ALA A 259 10.20 3.65 -17.62
CA ALA A 259 11.14 3.68 -16.51
C ALA A 259 10.82 2.61 -15.44
N THR A 260 9.54 2.46 -15.08
CA THR A 260 9.12 1.43 -14.12
C THR A 260 9.38 0.02 -14.65
N LYS A 261 9.07 -0.23 -15.92
CA LYS A 261 9.36 -1.54 -16.57
C LYS A 261 10.85 -1.85 -16.63
N ALA A 262 11.67 -0.87 -17.02
CA ALA A 262 13.13 -1.04 -17.08
C ALA A 262 13.76 -1.30 -15.70
N SER A 263 13.16 -0.74 -14.65
CA SER A 263 13.59 -0.89 -13.27
C SER A 263 12.95 -2.09 -12.54
N LYS A 264 12.00 -2.79 -13.19
CA LYS A 264 11.25 -3.93 -12.64
C LYS A 264 10.49 -3.56 -11.35
N ILE A 265 9.99 -2.33 -11.27
CA ILE A 265 9.09 -1.87 -10.22
C ILE A 265 7.67 -1.74 -10.76
N PHE A 266 6.67 -1.68 -9.88
CA PHE A 266 5.28 -1.62 -10.29
C PHE A 266 4.88 -0.22 -10.73
N PHE A 267 4.04 -0.15 -11.75
CA PHE A 267 3.45 1.10 -12.21
C PHE A 267 2.09 1.32 -11.55
N LEU A 268 1.91 2.50 -10.96
CA LEU A 268 0.64 2.96 -10.42
C LEU A 268 -0.03 3.90 -11.40
N ASN A 269 -1.29 3.61 -11.73
CA ASN A 269 -2.15 4.46 -12.55
C ASN A 269 -3.61 4.31 -12.17
N SER A 270 -4.42 5.33 -12.40
CA SER A 270 -5.85 5.33 -12.11
C SER A 270 -6.59 4.24 -12.89
N MET A 271 -7.52 3.57 -12.21
CA MET A 271 -8.38 2.51 -12.74
C MET A 271 -9.84 2.82 -12.43
N ASN A 272 -10.73 2.52 -13.36
CA ASN A 272 -12.18 2.58 -13.18
C ASN A 272 -12.85 1.31 -13.73
N ALA A 273 -14.15 1.20 -13.59
CA ALA A 273 -14.89 0.00 -14.01
C ALA A 273 -14.78 -0.28 -15.52
N ASP A 274 -14.61 0.75 -16.34
CA ASP A 274 -14.57 0.63 -17.80
C ASP A 274 -13.17 0.25 -18.31
N ASN A 275 -12.09 0.63 -17.58
CA ASN A 275 -10.72 0.48 -18.06
C ASN A 275 -9.84 -0.50 -17.26
N VAL A 276 -10.29 -0.97 -16.09
CA VAL A 276 -9.44 -1.76 -15.18
C VAL A 276 -8.82 -3.00 -15.83
N VAL A 277 -9.56 -3.70 -16.69
CA VAL A 277 -9.06 -4.89 -17.38
C VAL A 277 -7.95 -4.53 -18.38
N ASP A 278 -8.12 -3.44 -19.12
CA ASP A 278 -7.12 -3.00 -20.09
C ASP A 278 -5.88 -2.44 -19.40
N MET A 279 -6.04 -1.73 -18.28
CA MET A 279 -4.92 -1.30 -17.42
C MET A 279 -4.11 -2.51 -16.91
N ILE A 280 -4.77 -3.56 -16.43
CA ILE A 280 -4.07 -4.78 -15.99
C ILE A 280 -3.33 -5.45 -17.16
N LYS A 281 -3.94 -5.55 -18.34
CA LYS A 281 -3.29 -6.11 -19.54
C LYS A 281 -2.09 -5.29 -19.99
N GLU A 282 -2.13 -3.97 -19.84
CA GLU A 282 -1.00 -3.07 -20.11
C GLU A 282 0.16 -3.31 -19.14
N GLY A 283 -0.14 -3.73 -17.89
CA GLY A 283 0.84 -3.98 -16.83
C GLY A 283 0.75 -3.01 -15.66
N VAL A 284 -0.37 -2.29 -15.53
CA VAL A 284 -0.66 -1.49 -14.33
C VAL A 284 -1.01 -2.45 -13.20
N MET A 285 -0.25 -2.39 -12.10
CA MET A 285 -0.39 -3.32 -10.98
C MET A 285 -0.89 -2.67 -9.70
N ILE A 286 -0.93 -1.34 -9.65
CA ILE A 286 -1.44 -0.60 -8.49
C ILE A 286 -2.33 0.54 -9.01
N GLY A 287 -3.46 0.80 -8.37
CA GLY A 287 -4.26 1.96 -8.72
C GLY A 287 -5.41 2.24 -7.76
N PRO A 288 -5.84 3.52 -7.69
CA PRO A 288 -7.10 3.87 -7.08
C PRO A 288 -8.23 3.20 -7.87
N ALA A 289 -9.17 2.63 -7.17
CA ALA A 289 -10.29 1.97 -7.80
C ALA A 289 -11.54 2.02 -6.90
N SER A 290 -12.70 2.25 -7.51
CA SER A 290 -13.97 2.02 -6.81
C SER A 290 -14.11 0.54 -6.45
N GLN A 291 -15.00 0.21 -5.53
CA GLN A 291 -15.29 -1.19 -5.18
C GLN A 291 -15.66 -2.00 -6.43
N GLN A 292 -16.49 -1.46 -7.31
CA GLN A 292 -16.88 -2.12 -8.58
C GLN A 292 -15.66 -2.40 -9.48
N ALA A 293 -14.79 -1.42 -9.68
CA ALA A 293 -13.58 -1.60 -10.50
C ALA A 293 -12.66 -2.65 -9.90
N ALA A 294 -12.44 -2.62 -8.58
CA ALA A 294 -11.64 -3.60 -7.86
C ALA A 294 -12.20 -5.02 -8.01
N GLU A 295 -13.52 -5.21 -7.90
CA GLU A 295 -14.16 -6.51 -8.09
C GLU A 295 -13.99 -7.04 -9.52
N ILE A 296 -14.15 -6.19 -10.54
CA ILE A 296 -13.91 -6.56 -11.94
C ILE A 296 -12.47 -7.04 -12.13
N GLY A 297 -11.50 -6.25 -11.65
CA GLY A 297 -10.09 -6.57 -11.78
C GLY A 297 -9.68 -7.84 -11.04
N ARG A 298 -10.22 -8.09 -9.83
CA ARG A 298 -9.98 -9.31 -9.05
C ARG A 298 -10.51 -10.56 -9.74
N ARG A 299 -11.70 -10.47 -10.34
CA ARG A 299 -12.27 -11.58 -11.13
C ARG A 299 -11.41 -11.85 -12.37
N PHE A 300 -11.00 -10.79 -13.09
CA PHE A 300 -10.13 -10.92 -14.24
C PHE A 300 -8.79 -11.57 -13.90
N SER A 301 -8.15 -11.15 -12.81
CA SER A 301 -6.87 -11.71 -12.34
C SER A 301 -7.00 -13.06 -11.61
N LYS A 302 -8.22 -13.59 -11.47
CA LYS A 302 -8.52 -14.85 -10.76
C LYS A 302 -7.97 -14.87 -9.33
N ARG A 303 -8.13 -13.74 -8.62
CA ARG A 303 -7.66 -13.62 -7.25
C ARG A 303 -8.30 -14.65 -6.34
N THR A 304 -7.51 -15.32 -5.52
CA THR A 304 -7.98 -16.31 -4.51
C THR A 304 -8.03 -15.73 -3.11
N MET A 305 -7.19 -14.72 -2.80
CA MET A 305 -7.22 -14.04 -1.50
C MET A 305 -8.58 -13.38 -1.27
N PRO A 306 -9.25 -13.62 -0.13
CA PRO A 306 -10.52 -12.97 0.21
C PRO A 306 -10.42 -11.44 0.26
N TRP A 307 -11.52 -10.74 -0.10
CA TRP A 307 -11.61 -9.27 -0.10
C TRP A 307 -12.95 -8.76 0.41
#